data_9302bd6084fd8146124b62326d60e626
#
_entry.id   9302bd6084fd8146124b62326d60e626
#
_cell.length_a   1.000
_cell.length_b   1.000
_cell.length_c   1.000
_cell.angle_alpha   90.00
_cell.angle_beta   90.00
_cell.angle_gamma   90.00
#
_symmetry.space_group_name_H-M   'P 1'
#
loop_
_entity.id
_entity.type
_entity.pdbx_description
1 polymer ?
#
loop_
_entity_poly.entity_id
_entity_poly.type
_entity_poly.pdbx_seq_one_letter_code
_entity_poly.pdbx_strand_id
1 'polypeptide(L)'
;AMGLLPDEEYEAALLALCREVLEIEGEKPVLLPVGAKTLAMVSRSRDAFSAVAGLCAATPSQLTLFNDKAAVSALAKTLGVPVPESFERQPEEADEPFFSRVPLPCAVKPHCGESFGLTASQRYRICRTKDELRAAFHHFKALTNEDPIVQEYLPGAAYGCSVLAKDGAVYRSLCHRRVREYPVSGGPSSCCESVSRSDLLAFSEALVQETGFTGPAMFEFKCAADGSPRLLEVNPRVWGTFPLTRAAKTDFAYSWFCLAANLPLPEEVPAQHVKMAYYPSDFAAGLGYLKAGQPGRFFAAAADFLSPCVKNGIADPKDPAPAQVYFRNLFHRGGHNDLV
;
A
#
# COMPACT_ATOMS: atom_id res chain seq x y z
N ALA A 1 23.94 4.45 -6.59
CA ALA A 1 24.83 4.97 -5.56
C ALA A 1 24.20 6.00 -4.63
N MET A 2 23.25 6.83 -5.10
CA MET A 2 22.59 7.86 -4.27
C MET A 2 21.78 7.31 -3.08
N GLY A 3 21.22 6.13 -3.16
CA GLY A 3 20.41 5.53 -2.08
C GLY A 3 21.14 5.12 -0.80
N LEU A 4 22.46 5.37 -0.74
CA LEU A 4 23.32 5.15 0.45
C LEU A 4 23.71 6.46 1.16
N LEU A 5 23.27 7.62 0.64
CA LEU A 5 23.53 8.92 1.24
C LEU A 5 22.60 9.18 2.43
N PRO A 6 23.05 9.95 3.44
CA PRO A 6 22.15 10.54 4.44
C PRO A 6 21.02 11.35 3.77
N ASP A 7 19.88 11.47 4.42
CA ASP A 7 18.67 12.04 3.81
C ASP A 7 18.89 13.48 3.27
N GLU A 8 19.66 14.33 3.99
CA GLU A 8 19.97 15.71 3.57
C GLU A 8 20.90 15.75 2.35
N GLU A 9 21.92 14.89 2.31
CA GLU A 9 22.83 14.77 1.17
C GLU A 9 22.11 14.19 -0.04
N TYR A 10 21.15 13.25 0.17
CA TYR A 10 20.34 12.67 -0.88
C TYR A 10 19.41 13.71 -1.53
N GLU A 11 18.77 14.59 -0.73
CA GLU A 11 17.93 15.69 -1.22
C GLU A 11 18.74 16.65 -2.09
N ALA A 12 19.89 17.11 -1.59
CA ALA A 12 20.77 18.03 -2.30
C ALA A 12 21.30 17.42 -3.61
N ALA A 13 21.71 16.15 -3.58
CA ALA A 13 22.19 15.43 -4.77
C ALA A 13 21.10 15.26 -5.82
N LEU A 14 19.87 14.95 -5.41
CA LEU A 14 18.74 14.79 -6.33
C LEU A 14 18.34 16.13 -6.96
N LEU A 15 18.32 17.21 -6.19
CA LEU A 15 18.09 18.58 -6.72
C LEU A 15 19.18 18.99 -7.71
N ALA A 16 20.45 18.72 -7.39
CA ALA A 16 21.58 19.02 -8.28
C ALA A 16 21.46 18.25 -9.60
N LEU A 17 21.12 16.95 -9.55
CA LEU A 17 20.90 16.15 -10.74
C LEU A 17 19.75 16.69 -11.60
N CYS A 18 18.63 17.08 -10.99
CA CYS A 18 17.50 17.66 -11.74
C CYS A 18 17.88 18.96 -12.43
N ARG A 19 18.71 19.83 -11.78
CA ARG A 19 19.23 21.07 -12.39
C ARG A 19 20.16 20.77 -13.56
N GLU A 20 21.09 19.85 -13.37
CA GLU A 20 22.03 19.43 -14.40
C GLU A 20 21.30 18.93 -15.66
N VAL A 21 20.28 18.06 -15.48
CA VAL A 21 19.46 17.59 -16.61
C VAL A 21 18.70 18.74 -17.27
N LEU A 22 18.12 19.65 -16.50
CA LEU A 22 17.44 20.83 -17.03
C LEU A 22 18.38 21.73 -17.85
N GLU A 23 19.63 21.93 -17.39
CA GLU A 23 20.64 22.71 -18.09
C GLU A 23 21.09 22.06 -19.40
N ILE A 24 21.26 20.72 -19.40
CA ILE A 24 21.72 19.97 -20.58
C ILE A 24 20.61 19.84 -21.63
N GLU A 25 19.41 19.45 -21.22
CA GLU A 25 18.31 19.12 -22.12
C GLU A 25 17.42 20.32 -22.47
N GLY A 26 17.47 21.39 -21.68
CA GLY A 26 16.60 22.57 -21.83
C GLY A 26 15.16 22.33 -21.37
N GLU A 27 14.85 21.14 -20.89
CA GLU A 27 13.52 20.72 -20.41
C GLU A 27 13.62 20.12 -19.01
N LYS A 28 12.57 20.31 -18.19
CA LYS A 28 12.52 19.74 -16.86
C LYS A 28 12.44 18.21 -16.91
N PRO A 29 13.34 17.48 -16.22
CA PRO A 29 13.15 16.04 -16.03
C PRO A 29 11.87 15.76 -15.25
N VAL A 30 11.29 14.58 -15.43
CA VAL A 30 10.15 14.13 -14.62
C VAL A 30 10.65 13.33 -13.43
N LEU A 31 10.24 13.73 -12.24
CA LEU A 31 10.58 13.04 -11.00
C LEU A 31 9.38 12.23 -10.49
N LEU A 32 9.53 10.90 -10.44
CA LEU A 32 8.52 9.96 -9.96
C LEU A 32 8.99 9.31 -8.65
N PRO A 33 8.63 9.86 -7.48
CA PRO A 33 9.08 9.35 -6.19
C PRO A 33 8.32 8.08 -5.80
N VAL A 34 8.96 6.91 -5.98
CA VAL A 34 8.36 5.58 -5.72
C VAL A 34 8.36 5.22 -4.23
N GLY A 35 9.48 5.45 -3.55
CA GLY A 35 9.66 5.08 -2.14
C GLY A 35 9.04 6.10 -1.18
N ALA A 36 8.48 5.65 -0.06
CA ALA A 36 7.84 6.51 0.94
C ALA A 36 8.77 7.63 1.46
N LYS A 37 10.03 7.31 1.76
CA LYS A 37 11.03 8.30 2.23
C LYS A 37 11.32 9.36 1.16
N THR A 38 11.58 8.93 -0.08
CA THR A 38 11.81 9.85 -1.21
C THR A 38 10.59 10.71 -1.47
N LEU A 39 9.38 10.13 -1.44
CA LEU A 39 8.14 10.87 -1.61
C LEU A 39 7.96 11.94 -0.51
N ALA A 40 8.16 11.57 0.75
CA ALA A 40 8.06 12.51 1.87
C ALA A 40 9.06 13.67 1.76
N MET A 41 10.31 13.38 1.36
CA MET A 41 11.34 14.37 1.12
C MET A 41 10.95 15.31 -0.04
N VAL A 42 10.60 14.77 -1.21
CA VAL A 42 10.18 15.55 -2.38
C VAL A 42 8.94 16.38 -2.08
N SER A 43 7.99 15.82 -1.33
CA SER A 43 6.78 16.52 -0.90
C SER A 43 7.09 17.71 0.01
N ARG A 44 7.98 17.53 1.00
CA ARG A 44 8.41 18.60 1.92
C ARG A 44 9.13 19.75 1.18
N SER A 45 10.00 19.41 0.24
CA SER A 45 10.78 20.37 -0.54
C SER A 45 10.17 20.63 -1.94
N ARG A 46 8.82 20.53 -2.03
CA ARG A 46 8.06 20.57 -3.28
C ARG A 46 8.39 21.76 -4.16
N ASP A 47 8.50 22.96 -3.59
CA ASP A 47 8.75 24.18 -4.35
C ASP A 47 10.12 24.15 -5.02
N ALA A 48 11.15 23.68 -4.30
CA ALA A 48 12.49 23.53 -4.85
C ALA A 48 12.53 22.50 -6.00
N PHE A 49 11.85 21.34 -5.83
CA PHE A 49 11.79 20.33 -6.89
C PHE A 49 10.92 20.78 -8.07
N SER A 50 9.79 21.45 -7.84
CA SER A 50 8.91 21.92 -8.92
C SER A 50 9.57 22.99 -9.79
N ALA A 51 10.54 23.73 -9.23
CA ALA A 51 11.33 24.69 -10.01
C ALA A 51 12.18 24.00 -11.09
N VAL A 52 12.67 22.77 -10.83
CA VAL A 52 13.67 22.09 -11.67
C VAL A 52 13.19 20.74 -12.25
N ALA A 53 12.03 20.24 -11.85
CA ALA A 53 11.46 18.97 -12.32
C ALA A 53 9.95 19.04 -12.46
N GLY A 54 9.38 18.21 -13.34
CA GLY A 54 7.96 17.95 -13.41
C GLY A 54 7.54 16.98 -12.28
N LEU A 55 6.48 17.32 -11.56
CA LEU A 55 5.98 16.54 -10.42
C LEU A 55 4.47 16.26 -10.52
N CYS A 56 4.10 15.02 -10.19
CA CYS A 56 2.72 14.65 -9.85
C CYS A 56 2.78 13.79 -8.58
N ALA A 57 2.79 14.46 -7.42
CA ALA A 57 3.02 13.85 -6.11
C ALA A 57 2.21 14.56 -5.04
N ALA A 58 1.84 13.84 -3.98
CA ALA A 58 1.06 14.34 -2.87
C ALA A 58 1.77 15.47 -2.11
N THR A 59 1.00 16.38 -1.54
CA THR A 59 1.48 17.44 -0.63
C THR A 59 1.79 16.87 0.76
N PRO A 60 2.55 17.57 1.61
CA PRO A 60 2.79 17.12 2.99
C PRO A 60 1.50 16.87 3.78
N SER A 61 0.50 17.74 3.65
CA SER A 61 -0.79 17.61 4.32
C SER A 61 -1.57 16.38 3.85
N GLN A 62 -1.55 16.09 2.55
CA GLN A 62 -2.18 14.89 1.98
C GLN A 62 -1.48 13.61 2.46
N LEU A 63 -0.14 13.62 2.53
CA LEU A 63 0.62 12.48 3.07
C LEU A 63 0.34 12.27 4.55
N THR A 64 0.30 13.33 5.34
CA THR A 64 -0.01 13.24 6.78
C THR A 64 -1.41 12.66 6.99
N LEU A 65 -2.42 13.17 6.29
CA LEU A 65 -3.80 12.69 6.38
C LEU A 65 -3.91 11.21 6.00
N PHE A 66 -3.40 10.83 4.83
CA PHE A 66 -3.60 9.46 4.33
C PHE A 66 -2.73 8.41 5.01
N ASN A 67 -1.63 8.80 5.66
CA ASN A 67 -0.83 7.89 6.49
C ASN A 67 -1.42 7.69 7.90
N ASP A 68 -2.31 8.57 8.36
CA ASP A 68 -3.00 8.45 9.65
C ASP A 68 -4.31 7.67 9.48
N LYS A 69 -4.34 6.44 9.98
CA LYS A 69 -5.49 5.54 9.87
C LYS A 69 -6.75 6.07 10.58
N ALA A 70 -6.57 6.80 11.70
CA ALA A 70 -7.70 7.38 12.43
C ALA A 70 -8.28 8.56 11.67
N ALA A 71 -7.42 9.45 11.15
CA ALA A 71 -7.84 10.58 10.34
C ALA A 71 -8.55 10.12 9.04
N VAL A 72 -8.00 9.13 8.34
CA VAL A 72 -8.64 8.52 7.16
C VAL A 72 -10.00 7.93 7.52
N SER A 73 -10.09 7.19 8.64
CA SER A 73 -11.37 6.59 9.07
C SER A 73 -12.42 7.64 9.42
N ALA A 74 -12.02 8.73 10.06
CA ALA A 74 -12.91 9.85 10.38
C ALA A 74 -13.43 10.52 9.11
N LEU A 75 -12.53 10.85 8.18
CA LEU A 75 -12.90 11.45 6.88
C LEU A 75 -13.79 10.49 6.08
N ALA A 76 -13.47 9.21 6.00
CA ALA A 76 -14.25 8.21 5.29
C ALA A 76 -15.71 8.16 5.82
N LYS A 77 -15.90 8.21 7.13
CA LYS A 77 -17.23 8.25 7.76
C LYS A 77 -18.05 9.48 7.33
N THR A 78 -17.44 10.67 7.23
CA THR A 78 -18.14 11.89 6.80
C THR A 78 -18.59 11.81 5.35
N LEU A 79 -17.86 11.04 4.53
CA LEU A 79 -18.16 10.81 3.10
C LEU A 79 -19.07 9.59 2.86
N GLY A 80 -19.54 8.92 3.92
CA GLY A 80 -20.34 7.71 3.79
C GLY A 80 -19.56 6.50 3.29
N VAL A 81 -18.23 6.54 3.31
CA VAL A 81 -17.38 5.39 2.98
C VAL A 81 -17.32 4.45 4.19
N PRO A 82 -17.71 3.18 4.02
CA PRO A 82 -17.75 2.25 5.12
C PRO A 82 -16.33 1.95 5.66
N VAL A 83 -16.18 1.99 6.97
CA VAL A 83 -14.94 1.67 7.70
C VAL A 83 -15.25 0.67 8.81
N PRO A 84 -14.24 -0.06 9.34
CA PRO A 84 -14.43 -0.88 10.53
C PRO A 84 -14.88 -0.06 11.72
N GLU A 85 -15.72 -0.64 12.57
CA GLU A 85 -16.05 -0.03 13.85
C GLU A 85 -14.81 0.09 14.72
N SER A 86 -14.55 1.30 15.24
CA SER A 86 -13.41 1.59 16.12
C SER A 86 -13.91 1.81 17.54
N PHE A 87 -13.19 1.24 18.50
CA PHE A 87 -13.47 1.34 19.93
C PHE A 87 -12.40 2.21 20.58
N GLU A 88 -12.77 3.42 20.95
CA GLU A 88 -11.87 4.38 21.58
C GLU A 88 -12.05 4.33 23.10
N ARG A 89 -10.95 4.32 23.85
CA ARG A 89 -10.94 4.46 25.28
C ARG A 89 -11.15 5.93 25.61
N GLN A 90 -12.13 6.23 26.46
CA GLN A 90 -12.37 7.60 26.91
C GLN A 90 -11.21 8.07 27.82
N PRO A 91 -10.88 9.38 27.84
CA PRO A 91 -9.74 9.89 28.63
C PRO A 91 -9.71 9.46 30.08
N GLU A 92 -10.87 9.43 30.75
CA GLU A 92 -11.02 9.04 32.16
C GLU A 92 -11.41 7.56 32.35
N GLU A 93 -11.53 6.79 31.25
CA GLU A 93 -11.93 5.39 31.31
C GLU A 93 -10.76 4.53 31.76
N ALA A 94 -10.93 3.75 32.82
CA ALA A 94 -9.96 2.75 33.23
C ALA A 94 -9.88 1.61 32.19
N ASP A 95 -8.75 0.93 32.17
CA ASP A 95 -8.47 -0.13 31.18
C ASP A 95 -9.48 -1.28 31.22
N GLU A 96 -9.86 -1.76 32.43
CA GLU A 96 -10.78 -2.90 32.57
C GLU A 96 -12.21 -2.65 32.05
N PRO A 97 -12.88 -1.52 32.33
CA PRO A 97 -14.13 -1.16 31.69
C PRO A 97 -14.02 -1.09 30.18
N PHE A 98 -12.94 -0.48 29.65
CA PHE A 98 -12.70 -0.41 28.22
C PHE A 98 -12.58 -1.81 27.61
N PHE A 99 -11.68 -2.65 28.12
CA PHE A 99 -11.51 -3.99 27.58
C PHE A 99 -12.77 -4.85 27.67
N SER A 100 -13.56 -4.68 28.72
CA SER A 100 -14.79 -5.45 28.91
C SER A 100 -15.82 -5.18 27.82
N ARG A 101 -15.96 -3.93 27.36
CA ARG A 101 -16.96 -3.53 26.34
C ARG A 101 -16.54 -3.77 24.90
N VAL A 102 -15.25 -3.95 24.59
CA VAL A 102 -14.78 -4.22 23.23
C VAL A 102 -15.23 -5.60 22.76
N PRO A 103 -15.97 -5.72 21.65
CA PRO A 103 -16.35 -7.02 21.09
C PRO A 103 -15.12 -7.82 20.61
N LEU A 104 -15.25 -9.14 20.64
CA LEU A 104 -14.23 -10.06 20.16
C LEU A 104 -14.79 -10.93 19.03
N PRO A 105 -13.95 -11.30 18.02
CA PRO A 105 -12.56 -10.90 17.87
C PRO A 105 -12.39 -9.45 17.45
N CYS A 106 -11.28 -8.81 17.88
CA CYS A 106 -10.92 -7.46 17.47
C CYS A 106 -9.49 -7.39 16.92
N ALA A 107 -9.16 -6.30 16.23
CA ALA A 107 -7.82 -5.99 15.76
C ALA A 107 -7.26 -4.79 16.51
N VAL A 108 -6.01 -4.90 17.00
CA VAL A 108 -5.27 -3.81 17.66
C VAL A 108 -4.09 -3.44 16.81
N LYS A 109 -3.92 -2.14 16.52
CA LYS A 109 -2.85 -1.63 15.65
C LYS A 109 -2.42 -0.21 16.05
N PRO A 110 -1.16 0.20 15.79
CA PRO A 110 -0.74 1.60 15.98
C PRO A 110 -1.36 2.50 14.90
N HIS A 111 -1.42 3.81 15.17
CA HIS A 111 -1.90 4.81 14.21
C HIS A 111 -1.05 4.82 12.93
N CYS A 112 0.27 4.82 13.05
CA CYS A 112 1.22 4.77 11.94
C CYS A 112 2.32 3.74 12.19
N GLY A 113 2.15 2.52 11.69
CA GLY A 113 3.13 1.44 11.89
C GLY A 113 4.45 1.61 11.11
N GLU A 114 4.43 2.36 10.00
CA GLU A 114 5.65 2.61 9.21
C GLU A 114 6.63 3.53 9.92
N SER A 115 6.15 4.51 10.67
CA SER A 115 6.99 5.45 11.43
C SER A 115 7.82 4.77 12.52
N PHE A 116 7.41 3.57 12.97
CA PHE A 116 8.09 2.79 14.00
C PHE A 116 8.93 1.64 13.43
N GLY A 117 9.12 1.57 12.10
CA GLY A 117 9.91 0.52 11.46
C GLY A 117 9.35 -0.89 11.62
N LEU A 118 8.05 -1.04 11.89
CA LEU A 118 7.42 -2.33 12.11
C LEU A 118 7.31 -3.13 10.81
N THR A 119 7.67 -4.39 10.86
CA THR A 119 7.41 -5.33 9.77
C THR A 119 5.90 -5.59 9.62
N ALA A 120 5.46 -6.04 8.45
CA ALA A 120 4.04 -6.28 8.18
C ALA A 120 3.36 -7.17 9.25
N SER A 121 4.04 -8.20 9.75
CA SER A 121 3.53 -9.10 10.80
C SER A 121 3.47 -8.46 12.19
N GLN A 122 4.14 -7.33 12.41
CA GLN A 122 4.18 -6.60 13.68
C GLN A 122 3.19 -5.42 13.70
N ARG A 123 2.60 -5.05 12.57
CA ARG A 123 1.75 -3.86 12.44
C ARG A 123 0.36 -4.00 13.02
N TYR A 124 -0.08 -5.21 13.37
CA TYR A 124 -1.37 -5.44 14.02
C TYR A 124 -1.39 -6.77 14.77
N ARG A 125 -2.33 -6.90 15.69
CA ARG A 125 -2.65 -8.17 16.37
C ARG A 125 -4.14 -8.42 16.35
N ILE A 126 -4.54 -9.65 16.01
CA ILE A 126 -5.92 -10.11 16.12
C ILE A 126 -6.07 -10.71 17.51
N CYS A 127 -7.01 -10.17 18.29
CA CYS A 127 -7.29 -10.59 19.66
C CYS A 127 -8.61 -11.35 19.70
N ARG A 128 -8.58 -12.56 20.20
CA ARG A 128 -9.74 -13.46 20.34
C ARG A 128 -10.20 -13.59 21.77
N THR A 129 -9.35 -13.19 22.71
CA THR A 129 -9.61 -13.16 24.15
C THR A 129 -9.32 -11.78 24.73
N LYS A 130 -9.87 -11.50 25.91
CA LYS A 130 -9.61 -10.23 26.63
C LYS A 130 -8.15 -10.12 27.06
N ASP A 131 -7.49 -11.22 27.38
CA ASP A 131 -6.07 -11.22 27.75
C ASP A 131 -5.17 -10.87 26.56
N GLU A 132 -5.50 -11.42 25.37
CA GLU A 132 -4.82 -11.02 24.13
C GLU A 132 -5.03 -9.53 23.80
N LEU A 133 -6.25 -9.01 24.03
CA LEU A 133 -6.55 -7.59 23.84
C LEU A 133 -5.71 -6.71 24.77
N ARG A 134 -5.67 -7.04 26.09
CA ARG A 134 -4.83 -6.32 27.06
C ARG A 134 -3.36 -6.31 26.66
N ALA A 135 -2.83 -7.50 26.36
CA ALA A 135 -1.43 -7.65 25.97
C ALA A 135 -1.10 -6.88 24.70
N ALA A 136 -1.96 -6.90 23.68
CA ALA A 136 -1.76 -6.16 22.44
C ALA A 136 -1.86 -4.65 22.65
N PHE A 137 -2.85 -4.19 23.44
CA PHE A 137 -3.05 -2.78 23.75
C PHE A 137 -1.83 -2.18 24.44
N HIS A 138 -1.38 -2.80 25.54
CA HIS A 138 -0.22 -2.33 26.28
C HIS A 138 1.08 -2.41 25.49
N HIS A 139 1.22 -3.45 24.63
CA HIS A 139 2.37 -3.55 23.76
C HIS A 139 2.48 -2.37 22.80
N PHE A 140 1.42 -2.06 22.08
CA PHE A 140 1.44 -0.94 21.13
C PHE A 140 1.51 0.42 21.84
N LYS A 141 0.82 0.57 22.97
CA LYS A 141 0.92 1.79 23.79
C LYS A 141 2.35 2.05 24.27
N ALA A 142 3.04 1.01 24.74
CA ALA A 142 4.44 1.14 25.18
C ALA A 142 5.39 1.46 24.00
N LEU A 143 5.07 0.99 22.79
CA LEU A 143 5.87 1.23 21.59
C LEU A 143 5.70 2.64 21.04
N THR A 144 4.48 3.18 21.06
CA THR A 144 4.12 4.45 20.40
C THR A 144 3.90 5.61 21.35
N ASN A 145 3.79 5.32 22.64
CA ASN A 145 3.37 6.26 23.70
C ASN A 145 1.96 6.86 23.51
N GLU A 146 1.14 6.18 22.70
CA GLU A 146 -0.24 6.54 22.39
C GLU A 146 -1.14 5.33 22.56
N ASP A 147 -2.43 5.54 22.83
CA ASP A 147 -3.41 4.46 22.83
C ASP A 147 -3.55 3.92 21.39
N PRO A 148 -3.42 2.61 21.18
CA PRO A 148 -3.54 2.03 19.85
C PRO A 148 -4.99 2.06 19.36
N ILE A 149 -5.17 1.98 18.04
CA ILE A 149 -6.48 1.76 17.43
C ILE A 149 -6.95 0.35 17.75
N VAL A 150 -8.14 0.24 18.33
CA VAL A 150 -8.88 -1.02 18.54
C VAL A 150 -10.08 -1.02 17.61
N GLN A 151 -10.16 -2.01 16.72
CA GLN A 151 -11.21 -2.10 15.70
C GLN A 151 -11.84 -3.48 15.68
N GLU A 152 -13.08 -3.58 15.18
CA GLU A 152 -13.68 -4.86 14.82
C GLU A 152 -12.74 -5.65 13.90
N TYR A 153 -12.67 -6.96 14.13
CA TYR A 153 -11.96 -7.84 13.20
C TYR A 153 -12.89 -8.25 12.06
N LEU A 154 -12.49 -7.96 10.82
CA LEU A 154 -13.22 -8.31 9.62
C LEU A 154 -12.62 -9.56 8.97
N PRO A 155 -13.25 -10.75 9.15
CA PRO A 155 -12.90 -11.91 8.35
C PRO A 155 -13.42 -11.70 6.93
N GLY A 156 -12.54 -11.78 5.93
CA GLY A 156 -13.00 -11.63 4.56
C GLY A 156 -11.87 -11.43 3.56
N ALA A 157 -12.23 -11.28 2.30
CA ALA A 157 -11.28 -11.09 1.23
C ALA A 157 -10.69 -9.67 1.26
N ALA A 158 -9.39 -9.57 1.01
CA ALA A 158 -8.70 -8.30 0.91
C ALA A 158 -8.67 -7.81 -0.54
N TYR A 159 -8.97 -6.54 -0.72
CA TYR A 159 -8.96 -5.85 -2.01
C TYR A 159 -8.11 -4.59 -1.93
N GLY A 160 -7.57 -4.18 -3.08
CA GLY A 160 -7.00 -2.86 -3.26
C GLY A 160 -7.69 -2.15 -4.40
N CYS A 161 -8.05 -0.88 -4.22
CA CYS A 161 -8.40 0.02 -5.29
C CYS A 161 -7.27 1.02 -5.48
N SER A 162 -6.58 0.92 -6.60
CA SER A 162 -5.44 1.76 -6.93
C SER A 162 -5.88 2.88 -7.84
N VAL A 163 -5.40 4.09 -7.59
CA VAL A 163 -5.70 5.27 -8.38
C VAL A 163 -4.42 6.04 -8.73
N LEU A 164 -4.46 6.73 -9.85
CA LEU A 164 -3.56 7.81 -10.19
C LEU A 164 -4.40 9.07 -10.33
N ALA A 165 -4.15 10.06 -9.48
CA ALA A 165 -4.94 11.28 -9.41
C ALA A 165 -4.09 12.53 -9.57
N LYS A 166 -4.71 13.65 -9.97
CA LYS A 166 -4.14 14.98 -9.95
C LYS A 166 -5.25 15.98 -9.60
N ASP A 167 -4.97 16.80 -8.60
CA ASP A 167 -5.86 17.88 -8.13
C ASP A 167 -7.29 17.38 -7.83
N GLY A 168 -7.40 16.20 -7.20
CA GLY A 168 -8.68 15.58 -6.82
C GLY A 168 -9.41 14.81 -7.92
N ALA A 169 -8.88 14.79 -9.14
CA ALA A 169 -9.44 14.01 -10.24
C ALA A 169 -8.67 12.70 -10.45
N VAL A 170 -9.38 11.58 -10.61
CA VAL A 170 -8.80 10.28 -10.92
C VAL A 170 -8.65 10.13 -12.43
N TYR A 171 -7.46 9.78 -12.88
CA TYR A 171 -7.11 9.61 -14.30
C TYR A 171 -6.88 8.15 -14.68
N ARG A 172 -6.48 7.30 -13.74
CA ARG A 172 -6.35 5.83 -13.92
C ARG A 172 -6.79 5.14 -12.65
N SER A 173 -7.44 4.00 -12.81
CA SER A 173 -7.85 3.17 -11.69
C SER A 173 -7.67 1.68 -11.99
N LEU A 174 -7.44 0.87 -10.95
CA LEU A 174 -7.42 -0.58 -11.03
C LEU A 174 -7.78 -1.18 -9.68
N CYS A 175 -8.87 -1.94 -9.63
CA CYS A 175 -9.15 -2.76 -8.47
C CYS A 175 -8.53 -4.15 -8.60
N HIS A 176 -8.04 -4.69 -7.48
CA HIS A 176 -7.50 -6.03 -7.42
C HIS A 176 -7.91 -6.75 -6.14
N ARG A 177 -7.98 -8.07 -6.20
CA ARG A 177 -8.23 -8.95 -5.06
C ARG A 177 -6.91 -9.62 -4.65
N ARG A 178 -6.61 -9.69 -3.35
CA ARG A 178 -5.53 -10.52 -2.83
C ARG A 178 -6.00 -11.99 -2.84
N VAL A 179 -5.31 -12.82 -3.58
CA VAL A 179 -5.59 -14.26 -3.68
C VAL A 179 -4.84 -15.01 -2.59
N ARG A 180 -3.57 -14.67 -2.39
CA ARG A 180 -2.69 -15.20 -1.34
C ARG A 180 -1.82 -14.10 -0.75
N GLU A 181 -1.43 -14.30 0.52
CA GLU A 181 -0.60 -13.38 1.29
C GLU A 181 0.58 -14.14 1.90
N TYR A 182 1.70 -13.47 2.08
CA TYR A 182 2.84 -14.01 2.82
C TYR A 182 3.40 -12.98 3.78
N PRO A 183 3.50 -13.27 5.10
CA PRO A 183 3.04 -14.50 5.79
C PRO A 183 1.54 -14.75 5.67
N VAL A 184 1.12 -16.03 5.76
CA VAL A 184 -0.28 -16.46 5.58
C VAL A 184 -1.21 -16.01 6.72
N SER A 185 -0.64 -15.56 7.84
CA SER A 185 -1.36 -14.97 8.97
C SER A 185 -1.78 -13.52 8.72
N GLY A 186 -1.35 -12.93 7.61
CA GLY A 186 -1.55 -11.55 7.20
C GLY A 186 -0.23 -10.91 6.80
N GLY A 187 -0.15 -10.46 5.56
CA GLY A 187 1.05 -9.86 4.99
C GLY A 187 0.77 -9.25 3.62
N PRO A 188 1.81 -8.80 2.93
CA PRO A 188 1.66 -8.32 1.56
C PRO A 188 1.15 -9.43 0.64
N SER A 189 0.55 -9.02 -0.47
CA SER A 189 0.04 -9.94 -1.46
C SER A 189 1.17 -10.73 -2.12
N SER A 190 1.12 -12.07 -2.02
CA SER A 190 2.01 -12.96 -2.78
C SER A 190 1.39 -13.40 -4.11
N CYS A 191 0.06 -13.33 -4.22
CA CYS A 191 -0.68 -13.51 -5.46
C CYS A 191 -1.92 -12.61 -5.45
N CYS A 192 -2.18 -11.93 -6.56
CA CYS A 192 -3.33 -11.05 -6.74
C CYS A 192 -3.94 -11.23 -8.14
N GLU A 193 -5.15 -10.73 -8.30
CA GLU A 193 -5.81 -10.66 -9.59
C GLU A 193 -6.57 -9.35 -9.75
N SER A 194 -6.59 -8.79 -10.96
CA SER A 194 -7.43 -7.64 -11.28
C SER A 194 -8.90 -8.01 -11.28
N VAL A 195 -9.73 -7.13 -10.75
CA VAL A 195 -11.19 -7.32 -10.64
C VAL A 195 -11.92 -6.04 -10.96
N SER A 196 -13.19 -6.13 -11.36
CA SER A 196 -14.06 -4.97 -11.52
C SER A 196 -14.86 -4.76 -10.23
N ARG A 197 -14.70 -3.61 -9.56
CA ARG A 197 -15.37 -3.22 -8.32
C ARG A 197 -15.65 -1.71 -8.34
N SER A 198 -16.75 -1.33 -8.95
CA SER A 198 -17.17 0.08 -9.08
C SER A 198 -17.47 0.74 -7.73
N ASP A 199 -17.92 -0.02 -6.74
CA ASP A 199 -18.16 0.47 -5.39
C ASP A 199 -16.85 0.90 -4.69
N LEU A 200 -15.79 0.09 -4.80
CA LEU A 200 -14.47 0.43 -4.23
C LEU A 200 -13.88 1.66 -4.94
N LEU A 201 -14.07 1.75 -6.25
CA LEU A 201 -13.62 2.91 -7.02
C LEU A 201 -14.35 4.17 -6.58
N ALA A 202 -15.69 4.15 -6.48
CA ALA A 202 -16.47 5.30 -6.05
C ALA A 202 -16.07 5.80 -4.65
N PHE A 203 -15.80 4.88 -3.69
CA PHE A 203 -15.31 5.26 -2.36
C PHE A 203 -13.91 5.88 -2.41
N SER A 204 -13.02 5.37 -3.27
CA SER A 204 -11.69 5.93 -3.44
C SER A 204 -11.74 7.31 -4.10
N GLU A 205 -12.58 7.48 -5.11
CA GLU A 205 -12.80 8.77 -5.80
C GLU A 205 -13.34 9.84 -4.85
N ALA A 206 -14.29 9.50 -3.97
CA ALA A 206 -14.83 10.43 -2.98
C ALA A 206 -13.72 10.98 -2.06
N LEU A 207 -12.81 10.12 -1.58
CA LEU A 207 -11.69 10.53 -0.73
C LEU A 207 -10.65 11.35 -1.51
N VAL A 208 -10.36 10.97 -2.76
CA VAL A 208 -9.45 11.69 -3.66
C VAL A 208 -9.97 13.10 -3.94
N GLN A 209 -11.26 13.21 -4.28
CA GLN A 209 -11.91 14.49 -4.60
C GLN A 209 -11.93 15.42 -3.39
N GLU A 210 -12.37 14.93 -2.22
CA GLU A 210 -12.47 15.73 -1.00
C GLU A 210 -11.12 16.31 -0.55
N THR A 211 -10.04 15.53 -0.72
CA THR A 211 -8.70 15.93 -0.30
C THR A 211 -7.90 16.68 -1.36
N GLY A 212 -8.42 16.79 -2.58
CA GLY A 212 -7.68 17.32 -3.72
C GLY A 212 -6.42 16.51 -4.03
N PHE A 213 -6.40 15.20 -3.72
CA PHE A 213 -5.21 14.35 -3.74
C PHE A 213 -4.53 14.35 -5.12
N THR A 214 -3.18 14.36 -5.09
CA THR A 214 -2.33 14.29 -6.29
C THR A 214 -1.27 13.21 -6.13
N GLY A 215 -1.18 12.31 -7.12
CA GLY A 215 -0.21 11.22 -7.18
C GLY A 215 -0.84 9.83 -7.22
N PRO A 216 -0.01 8.76 -7.16
CA PRO A 216 -0.49 7.39 -7.04
C PRO A 216 -0.90 7.09 -5.60
N ALA A 217 -2.02 6.36 -5.44
CA ALA A 217 -2.44 5.83 -4.14
C ALA A 217 -3.12 4.47 -4.29
N MET A 218 -3.12 3.68 -3.21
CA MET A 218 -3.86 2.44 -3.11
C MET A 218 -4.70 2.44 -1.83
N PHE A 219 -6.00 2.27 -2.00
CA PHE A 219 -7.00 2.16 -0.93
C PHE A 219 -7.21 0.67 -0.62
N GLU A 220 -6.94 0.28 0.62
CA GLU A 220 -7.07 -1.11 1.06
C GLU A 220 -8.43 -1.36 1.71
N PHE A 221 -9.14 -2.36 1.21
CA PHE A 221 -10.45 -2.77 1.70
C PHE A 221 -10.45 -4.22 2.18
N LYS A 222 -11.27 -4.48 3.18
CA LYS A 222 -11.74 -5.83 3.50
C LYS A 222 -13.22 -5.94 3.13
N CYS A 223 -13.57 -7.02 2.43
CA CYS A 223 -14.97 -7.28 2.11
C CYS A 223 -15.46 -8.48 2.91
N ALA A 224 -16.58 -8.31 3.60
CA ALA A 224 -17.26 -9.39 4.31
C ALA A 224 -17.79 -10.46 3.34
N ALA A 225 -18.35 -11.55 3.87
CA ALA A 225 -18.87 -12.65 3.06
C ALA A 225 -20.02 -12.24 2.12
N ASP A 226 -20.81 -11.23 2.51
CA ASP A 226 -21.86 -10.61 1.70
C ASP A 226 -21.33 -9.64 0.63
N GLY A 227 -20.01 -9.44 0.56
CA GLY A 227 -19.34 -8.54 -0.37
C GLY A 227 -19.24 -7.09 0.11
N SER A 228 -19.83 -6.72 1.27
CA SER A 228 -19.79 -5.36 1.79
C SER A 228 -18.36 -4.95 2.14
N PRO A 229 -17.84 -3.83 1.59
CA PRO A 229 -16.48 -3.39 1.84
C PRO A 229 -16.35 -2.55 3.11
N ARG A 230 -15.15 -2.54 3.67
CA ARG A 230 -14.70 -1.61 4.72
C ARG A 230 -13.29 -1.13 4.37
N LEU A 231 -13.10 0.18 4.31
CA LEU A 231 -11.78 0.79 4.08
C LEU A 231 -10.92 0.62 5.33
N LEU A 232 -9.74 0.03 5.17
CA LEU A 232 -8.78 -0.21 6.27
C LEU A 232 -7.71 0.86 6.39
N GLU A 233 -7.14 1.25 5.24
CA GLU A 233 -6.05 2.23 5.15
C GLU A 233 -5.87 2.73 3.72
N VAL A 234 -5.13 3.82 3.59
CA VAL A 234 -4.67 4.33 2.30
C VAL A 234 -3.14 4.31 2.27
N ASN A 235 -2.58 3.89 1.17
CA ASN A 235 -1.16 3.96 0.88
C ASN A 235 -0.96 5.06 -0.18
N PRO A 236 -0.62 6.33 0.19
CA PRO A 236 -0.52 7.46 -0.74
C PRO A 236 0.82 7.44 -1.50
N ARG A 237 1.17 6.32 -2.08
CA ARG A 237 2.43 6.03 -2.78
C ARG A 237 2.28 4.82 -3.69
N VAL A 238 3.33 4.53 -4.46
CA VAL A 238 3.43 3.27 -5.19
C VAL A 238 3.37 2.08 -4.20
N TRP A 239 2.68 1.03 -4.57
CA TRP A 239 2.37 -0.15 -3.73
C TRP A 239 2.95 -1.43 -4.32
N GLY A 240 3.05 -2.49 -3.52
CA GLY A 240 3.73 -3.73 -3.90
C GLY A 240 3.12 -4.46 -5.10
N THR A 241 1.81 -4.32 -5.33
CA THR A 241 1.13 -4.91 -6.51
C THR A 241 1.10 -3.99 -7.73
N PHE A 242 1.88 -2.90 -7.76
CA PHE A 242 1.95 -1.96 -8.89
C PHE A 242 2.23 -2.63 -10.25
N PRO A 243 3.09 -3.68 -10.36
CA PRO A 243 3.31 -4.38 -11.63
C PRO A 243 2.03 -4.96 -12.27
N LEU A 244 0.98 -5.23 -11.48
CA LEU A 244 -0.31 -5.67 -11.99
C LEU A 244 -0.95 -4.63 -12.93
N THR A 245 -0.75 -3.33 -12.69
CA THR A 245 -1.29 -2.26 -13.53
C THR A 245 -0.79 -2.36 -14.96
N ARG A 246 0.51 -2.63 -15.15
CA ARG A 246 1.11 -2.85 -16.46
C ARG A 246 0.55 -4.12 -17.12
N ALA A 247 0.45 -5.21 -16.37
CA ALA A 247 -0.07 -6.47 -16.88
C ALA A 247 -1.54 -6.36 -17.29
N ALA A 248 -2.35 -5.59 -16.53
CA ALA A 248 -3.75 -5.30 -16.84
C ALA A 248 -3.93 -4.21 -17.90
N LYS A 249 -2.85 -3.66 -18.44
CA LYS A 249 -2.82 -2.62 -19.50
C LYS A 249 -3.48 -1.27 -19.11
N THR A 250 -3.46 -0.92 -17.83
CA THR A 250 -4.00 0.36 -17.35
C THR A 250 -2.99 1.51 -17.41
N ASP A 251 -1.75 1.24 -17.82
CA ASP A 251 -0.68 2.21 -18.12
C ASP A 251 -0.45 3.32 -17.07
N PHE A 252 -0.47 2.94 -15.80
CA PHE A 252 -0.27 3.88 -14.69
C PHE A 252 1.07 4.63 -14.76
N ALA A 253 2.15 3.91 -15.07
CA ALA A 253 3.49 4.50 -15.03
C ALA A 253 3.66 5.62 -16.07
N TYR A 254 3.23 5.34 -17.31
CA TYR A 254 3.33 6.34 -18.38
C TYR A 254 2.32 7.49 -18.17
N SER A 255 1.11 7.17 -17.72
CA SER A 255 0.13 8.20 -17.36
C SER A 255 0.64 9.10 -16.23
N TRP A 256 1.33 8.54 -15.23
CA TRP A 256 1.97 9.33 -14.16
C TRP A 256 3.06 10.25 -14.70
N PHE A 257 3.89 9.74 -15.61
CA PHE A 257 4.87 10.56 -16.33
C PHE A 257 4.18 11.71 -17.08
N CYS A 258 3.14 11.42 -17.86
CA CYS A 258 2.39 12.44 -18.60
C CYS A 258 1.81 13.53 -17.69
N LEU A 259 1.17 13.13 -16.57
CA LEU A 259 0.62 14.08 -15.59
C LEU A 259 1.71 14.96 -14.96
N ALA A 260 2.88 14.39 -14.66
CA ALA A 260 4.01 15.12 -14.10
C ALA A 260 4.68 16.07 -15.12
N ALA A 261 4.72 15.68 -16.39
CA ALA A 261 5.25 16.47 -17.49
C ALA A 261 4.23 17.45 -18.10
N ASN A 262 2.97 17.44 -17.63
CA ASN A 262 1.85 18.17 -18.25
C ASN A 262 1.65 17.83 -19.75
N LEU A 263 1.84 16.57 -20.10
CA LEU A 263 1.60 16.02 -21.44
C LEU A 263 0.19 15.43 -21.55
N PRO A 264 -0.36 15.31 -22.77
CA PRO A 264 -1.60 14.60 -23.00
C PRO A 264 -1.51 13.15 -22.52
N LEU A 265 -2.58 12.68 -21.88
CA LEU A 265 -2.67 11.29 -21.45
C LEU A 265 -2.90 10.34 -22.63
N PRO A 266 -2.35 9.12 -22.60
CA PRO A 266 -2.74 8.10 -23.55
C PRO A 266 -4.23 7.76 -23.40
N GLU A 267 -4.82 7.27 -24.50
CA GLU A 267 -6.20 6.79 -24.48
C GLU A 267 -6.38 5.70 -23.42
N GLU A 268 -7.46 5.81 -22.66
CA GLU A 268 -7.79 4.81 -21.64
C GLU A 268 -8.34 3.55 -22.32
N VAL A 269 -7.75 2.42 -22.01
CA VAL A 269 -8.24 1.12 -22.46
C VAL A 269 -8.81 0.34 -21.26
N PRO A 270 -9.87 -0.45 -21.44
CA PRO A 270 -10.43 -1.26 -20.37
C PRO A 270 -9.39 -2.19 -19.77
N ALA A 271 -9.33 -2.23 -18.44
CA ALA A 271 -8.43 -3.11 -17.72
C ALA A 271 -8.69 -4.58 -18.06
N GLN A 272 -7.62 -5.30 -18.38
CA GLN A 272 -7.70 -6.74 -18.64
C GLN A 272 -7.71 -7.51 -17.32
N HIS A 273 -8.46 -8.62 -17.28
CA HIS A 273 -8.37 -9.54 -16.17
C HIS A 273 -7.01 -10.25 -16.21
N VAL A 274 -6.22 -10.11 -15.14
CA VAL A 274 -4.89 -10.70 -15.00
C VAL A 274 -4.72 -11.23 -13.59
N LYS A 275 -4.18 -12.45 -13.48
CA LYS A 275 -3.67 -13.01 -12.24
C LYS A 275 -2.15 -12.92 -12.24
N MET A 276 -1.57 -12.48 -11.11
CA MET A 276 -0.14 -12.26 -10.95
C MET A 276 0.35 -12.83 -9.62
N ALA A 277 1.48 -13.53 -9.66
CA ALA A 277 2.15 -14.08 -8.48
C ALA A 277 3.57 -13.53 -8.34
N TYR A 278 4.03 -13.37 -7.12
CA TYR A 278 5.34 -12.82 -6.76
C TYR A 278 6.23 -13.94 -6.21
N TYR A 279 7.10 -14.48 -7.05
CA TYR A 279 8.00 -15.55 -6.64
C TYR A 279 9.32 -14.98 -6.08
N PRO A 280 9.88 -15.53 -4.98
CA PRO A 280 9.52 -16.79 -4.31
C PRO A 280 8.45 -16.67 -3.22
N SER A 281 7.94 -15.47 -2.91
CA SER A 281 6.99 -15.26 -1.79
C SER A 281 5.72 -16.11 -1.93
N ASP A 282 5.24 -16.34 -3.15
CA ASP A 282 4.05 -17.15 -3.38
C ASP A 282 4.29 -18.66 -3.13
N PHE A 283 5.52 -19.15 -3.36
CA PHE A 283 5.91 -20.48 -2.93
C PHE A 283 5.91 -20.61 -1.41
N ALA A 284 6.49 -19.62 -0.72
CA ALA A 284 6.51 -19.60 0.73
C ALA A 284 5.09 -19.53 1.31
N ALA A 285 4.19 -18.77 0.67
CA ALA A 285 2.76 -18.75 1.02
C ALA A 285 2.11 -20.12 0.84
N GLY A 286 2.36 -20.80 -0.29
CA GLY A 286 1.86 -22.17 -0.55
C GLY A 286 2.26 -23.13 0.56
N LEU A 287 3.55 -23.16 0.92
CA LEU A 287 4.04 -23.99 2.04
C LEU A 287 3.45 -23.56 3.39
N GLY A 288 3.25 -22.27 3.61
CA GLY A 288 2.58 -21.72 4.78
C GLY A 288 1.14 -22.22 4.92
N TYR A 289 0.37 -22.23 3.83
CA TYR A 289 -0.99 -22.79 3.81
C TYR A 289 -1.02 -24.30 4.08
N LEU A 290 -0.05 -25.04 3.54
CA LEU A 290 0.05 -26.48 3.84
C LEU A 290 0.28 -26.73 5.34
N LYS A 291 1.22 -25.99 5.96
CA LYS A 291 1.48 -26.05 7.41
C LYS A 291 0.26 -25.63 8.24
N ALA A 292 -0.54 -24.70 7.73
CA ALA A 292 -1.78 -24.26 8.38
C ALA A 292 -2.98 -25.19 8.15
N GLY A 293 -2.77 -26.39 7.58
CA GLY A 293 -3.84 -27.38 7.35
C GLY A 293 -4.78 -27.02 6.20
N GLN A 294 -4.34 -26.20 5.25
CA GLN A 294 -5.10 -25.75 4.09
C GLN A 294 -4.52 -26.29 2.77
N PRO A 295 -4.48 -27.62 2.54
CA PRO A 295 -3.80 -28.22 1.37
C PRO A 295 -4.39 -27.75 0.03
N GLY A 296 -5.70 -27.45 -0.03
CA GLY A 296 -6.32 -26.93 -1.25
C GLY A 296 -5.69 -25.62 -1.73
N ARG A 297 -5.28 -24.71 -0.82
CA ARG A 297 -4.58 -23.48 -1.17
C ARG A 297 -3.15 -23.74 -1.64
N PHE A 298 -2.47 -24.75 -1.10
CA PHE A 298 -1.16 -25.18 -1.58
C PHE A 298 -1.25 -25.68 -3.03
N PHE A 299 -2.19 -26.59 -3.31
CA PHE A 299 -2.38 -27.10 -4.68
C PHE A 299 -2.79 -26.00 -5.66
N ALA A 300 -3.60 -25.04 -5.24
CA ALA A 300 -3.93 -23.88 -6.06
C ALA A 300 -2.69 -23.03 -6.37
N ALA A 301 -1.78 -22.80 -5.41
CA ALA A 301 -0.53 -22.09 -5.65
C ALA A 301 0.39 -22.87 -6.63
N ALA A 302 0.47 -24.20 -6.50
CA ALA A 302 1.23 -25.04 -7.40
C ALA A 302 0.66 -25.05 -8.83
N ALA A 303 -0.66 -25.09 -8.98
CA ALA A 303 -1.34 -24.98 -10.26
C ALA A 303 -1.10 -23.60 -10.92
N ASP A 304 -1.16 -22.52 -10.15
CA ASP A 304 -0.88 -21.16 -10.63
C ASP A 304 0.58 -21.03 -11.11
N PHE A 305 1.53 -21.64 -10.40
CA PHE A 305 2.94 -21.63 -10.83
C PHE A 305 3.18 -22.31 -12.18
N LEU A 306 2.46 -23.37 -12.46
CA LEU A 306 2.54 -24.11 -13.72
C LEU A 306 1.71 -23.46 -14.85
N SER A 307 0.87 -22.49 -14.52
CA SER A 307 -0.05 -21.87 -15.49
C SER A 307 0.62 -20.75 -16.28
N PRO A 308 0.64 -20.81 -17.62
CA PRO A 308 1.14 -19.71 -18.45
C PRO A 308 0.27 -18.45 -18.39
N CYS A 309 -0.96 -18.56 -17.85
CA CYS A 309 -1.89 -17.45 -17.70
C CYS A 309 -1.56 -16.58 -16.47
N VAL A 310 -0.83 -17.12 -15.51
CA VAL A 310 -0.41 -16.36 -14.31
C VAL A 310 0.88 -15.60 -14.61
N LYS A 311 0.87 -14.29 -14.45
CA LYS A 311 2.03 -13.44 -14.71
C LYS A 311 2.97 -13.46 -13.50
N ASN A 312 4.27 -13.33 -13.75
CA ASN A 312 5.27 -13.13 -12.71
C ASN A 312 5.40 -11.63 -12.41
N GLY A 313 5.23 -11.23 -11.15
CA GLY A 313 5.33 -9.83 -10.71
C GLY A 313 6.78 -9.34 -10.48
N ILE A 314 7.76 -10.25 -10.47
CA ILE A 314 9.19 -9.94 -10.22
C ILE A 314 10.01 -10.03 -11.52
N ALA A 315 9.80 -11.10 -12.29
CA ALA A 315 10.61 -11.37 -13.48
C ALA A 315 9.88 -10.98 -14.76
N ASP A 316 10.51 -10.11 -15.56
CA ASP A 316 10.11 -9.80 -16.92
C ASP A 316 11.21 -10.31 -17.89
N PRO A 317 10.87 -11.19 -18.84
CA PRO A 317 11.85 -11.67 -19.82
C PRO A 317 12.46 -10.56 -20.69
N LYS A 318 11.76 -9.43 -20.84
CA LYS A 318 12.24 -8.27 -21.62
C LYS A 318 13.16 -7.36 -20.81
N ASP A 319 13.11 -7.44 -19.49
CA ASP A 319 13.97 -6.69 -18.58
C ASP A 319 14.33 -7.57 -17.36
N PRO A 320 15.34 -8.44 -17.48
CA PRO A 320 15.72 -9.38 -16.43
C PRO A 320 16.53 -8.73 -15.29
N ALA A 321 17.06 -7.51 -15.48
CA ALA A 321 17.98 -6.89 -14.52
C ALA A 321 17.35 -6.67 -13.12
N PRO A 322 16.11 -6.16 -12.97
CA PRO A 322 15.46 -6.02 -11.66
C PRO A 322 15.32 -7.35 -10.93
N ALA A 323 14.94 -8.43 -11.65
CA ALA A 323 14.82 -9.76 -11.06
C ALA A 323 16.17 -10.29 -10.57
N GLN A 324 17.24 -10.11 -11.35
CA GLN A 324 18.60 -10.51 -10.94
C GLN A 324 19.04 -9.79 -9.66
N VAL A 325 18.81 -8.48 -9.57
CA VAL A 325 19.11 -7.69 -8.37
C VAL A 325 18.27 -8.17 -7.19
N TYR A 326 16.98 -8.40 -7.39
CA TYR A 326 16.07 -8.92 -6.36
C TYR A 326 16.57 -10.26 -5.80
N PHE A 327 16.83 -11.25 -6.65
CA PHE A 327 17.31 -12.56 -6.22
C PHE A 327 18.70 -12.49 -5.58
N ARG A 328 19.63 -11.69 -6.12
CA ARG A 328 20.93 -11.47 -5.49
C ARG A 328 20.79 -10.92 -4.07
N ASN A 329 19.95 -9.92 -3.87
CA ASN A 329 19.71 -9.33 -2.56
C ASN A 329 19.03 -10.30 -1.58
N LEU A 330 18.15 -11.17 -2.06
CA LEU A 330 17.50 -12.21 -1.26
C LEU A 330 18.54 -13.19 -0.66
N PHE A 331 19.56 -13.57 -1.43
CA PHE A 331 20.64 -14.48 -0.98
C PHE A 331 21.70 -13.78 -0.11
N HIS A 332 21.94 -12.48 -0.29
CA HIS A 332 22.93 -11.73 0.48
C HIS A 332 22.40 -11.19 1.81
N ARG A 333 21.12 -10.96 1.94
CA ARG A 333 20.46 -10.55 3.19
C ARG A 333 19.96 -11.80 3.91
N GLY A 334 20.85 -12.45 4.70
CA GLY A 334 20.45 -13.60 5.51
C GLY A 334 19.21 -13.33 6.36
N GLY A 335 18.02 -13.56 5.80
CA GLY A 335 16.77 -13.71 6.53
C GLY A 335 16.03 -12.45 6.98
N HIS A 336 16.38 -11.24 6.59
CA HIS A 336 15.56 -10.05 6.88
C HIS A 336 14.63 -9.75 5.70
N ASN A 337 13.35 -10.06 5.90
CA ASN A 337 12.22 -9.83 4.98
C ASN A 337 11.79 -8.34 4.96
N ASP A 338 12.68 -7.42 4.58
CA ASP A 338 12.35 -6.01 4.35
C ASP A 338 12.33 -5.67 2.85
N LEU A 339 11.69 -6.54 2.07
CA LEU A 339 11.46 -6.31 0.65
C LEU A 339 9.94 -6.26 0.37
N VAL A 340 9.28 -5.23 0.88
CA VAL A 340 8.11 -4.59 0.21
C VAL A 340 8.05 -3.14 0.66
#